data_d039a8d3dc87fae644d7009f6da9d64b
#
_entry.id   d039a8d3dc87fae644d7009f6da9d64b
#
_cell.length_a   1.000
_cell.length_b   1.000
_cell.length_c   1.000
_cell.angle_alpha   90.00
_cell.angle_beta   90.00
_cell.angle_gamma   90.00
#
_symmetry.space_group_name_H-M   'P 1'
#
loop_
_entity.id
_entity.type
_entity.pdbx_description
1 polymer ?
#
loop_
_entity_poly.entity_id
_entity_poly.type
_entity_poly.pdbx_seq_one_letter_code
_entity_poly.pdbx_strand_id
1 'polypeptide(L)'
;AYEIRLSLVGLEMCIRDRATYLPATVQRPRSPYQIDSGWLIPAMMDSKMVSDLPGTLRAHVSQNVMDSATGRFVLIPGGSRLVGHYDSQIAFGQERVLVVWDLLKFPDGSELPLMGMQAVDQEGAAGLTGDVNNHMWTVVKAAVFMSVITAGAQLSQPQSRQSNGTNQAPSVNETMAAQLGTQLGQVSGNMINKYLNIQPSIETKQGTRFNILVKQNVVFDQPWSWN
;
A
#
# COMPACT_ATOMS: atom_id res chain seq x y z
N ALA A 1 42.49 -22.92 -25.34
CA ALA A 1 42.27 -23.20 -23.90
C ALA A 1 43.09 -22.30 -22.98
N TYR A 2 44.21 -21.72 -23.45
CA TYR A 2 45.09 -20.82 -22.65
C TYR A 2 44.54 -19.41 -22.53
N GLU A 3 43.87 -18.86 -23.51
CA GLU A 3 43.33 -17.48 -23.50
C GLU A 3 42.15 -17.30 -22.53
N ILE A 4 41.33 -18.32 -22.32
CA ILE A 4 40.16 -18.26 -21.43
C ILE A 4 40.62 -18.19 -19.93
N ARG A 5 41.72 -18.83 -19.58
CA ARG A 5 42.27 -18.78 -18.23
C ARG A 5 42.86 -17.40 -17.85
N LEU A 6 43.46 -16.71 -18.82
CA LEU A 6 44.02 -15.37 -18.59
C LEU A 6 42.90 -14.33 -18.40
N SER A 7 41.77 -14.47 -19.07
CA SER A 7 40.64 -13.54 -18.88
C SER A 7 39.93 -13.73 -17.53
N LEU A 8 39.84 -14.96 -17.02
CA LEU A 8 39.27 -15.25 -15.71
C LEU A 8 40.16 -14.76 -14.58
N VAL A 9 41.48 -14.89 -14.67
CA VAL A 9 42.42 -14.38 -13.71
C VAL A 9 42.40 -12.83 -13.67
N GLY A 10 42.24 -12.19 -14.82
CA GLY A 10 42.09 -10.74 -14.90
C GLY A 10 40.79 -10.23 -14.25
N LEU A 11 39.69 -10.99 -14.39
CA LEU A 11 38.40 -10.64 -13.78
C LEU A 11 38.41 -10.82 -12.25
N GLU A 12 39.07 -11.86 -11.74
CA GLU A 12 39.21 -12.06 -10.28
C GLU A 12 40.15 -11.02 -9.66
N MET A 13 41.18 -10.58 -10.38
CA MET A 13 42.09 -9.53 -9.94
C MET A 13 41.39 -8.17 -9.89
N CYS A 14 40.53 -7.86 -10.88
CA CYS A 14 39.70 -6.65 -10.86
C CYS A 14 38.62 -6.67 -9.75
N ILE A 15 38.15 -7.82 -9.32
CA ILE A 15 37.18 -7.94 -8.22
C ILE A 15 37.88 -7.81 -6.85
N ARG A 16 39.14 -8.25 -6.72
CA ARG A 16 39.92 -8.10 -5.47
C ARG A 16 40.43 -6.68 -5.24
N ASP A 17 40.73 -5.92 -6.29
CA ASP A 17 41.16 -4.52 -6.16
C ASP A 17 39.99 -3.55 -5.95
N ARG A 18 38.73 -4.00 -6.02
CA ARG A 18 37.57 -3.17 -5.72
C ARG A 18 37.35 -3.08 -4.21
N ALA A 19 38.19 -2.20 -3.63
CA ALA A 19 37.73 -1.40 -2.52
C ALA A 19 37.66 -2.11 -1.16
N THR A 20 38.78 -2.28 -0.55
CA THR A 20 38.85 -2.24 0.93
C THR A 20 38.44 -0.85 1.46
N TYR A 21 38.48 0.16 0.60
CA TYR A 21 38.15 1.54 0.96
C TYR A 21 36.94 2.07 0.20
N LEU A 22 35.95 2.56 0.95
CA LEU A 22 34.85 3.29 0.36
C LEU A 22 35.40 4.63 -0.23
N PRO A 23 35.16 4.96 -1.52
CA PRO A 23 35.63 6.19 -2.14
C PRO A 23 34.80 7.40 -1.71
N ALA A 24 34.54 7.52 -0.40
CA ALA A 24 33.76 8.58 0.21
C ALA A 24 34.47 9.07 1.46
N THR A 25 34.46 10.35 1.69
CA THR A 25 35.00 11.01 2.89
C THR A 25 33.86 11.49 3.78
N VAL A 26 34.10 11.55 5.08
CA VAL A 26 33.16 12.11 6.05
C VAL A 26 32.97 13.60 5.73
N GLN A 27 31.71 13.96 5.48
CA GLN A 27 31.31 15.35 5.25
C GLN A 27 30.72 15.93 6.53
N ARG A 28 31.12 17.16 6.86
CA ARG A 28 30.52 17.87 7.98
C ARG A 28 29.17 18.45 7.61
N PRO A 29 28.20 18.57 8.55
CA PRO A 29 26.93 19.24 8.31
C PRO A 29 27.20 20.69 7.84
N ARG A 30 26.34 21.17 6.92
CA ARG A 30 26.45 22.52 6.36
C ARG A 30 26.05 23.62 7.34
N SER A 31 25.15 23.27 8.26
CA SER A 31 24.61 24.18 9.26
C SER A 31 24.39 23.44 10.57
N PRO A 32 24.47 24.10 11.74
CA PRO A 32 24.02 23.53 13.00
C PRO A 32 22.46 23.33 13.02
N TYR A 33 21.75 23.99 12.12
CA TYR A 33 20.29 23.93 12.00
C TYR A 33 19.90 23.03 10.83
N GLN A 34 20.20 21.74 10.94
CA GLN A 34 19.99 20.76 9.86
C GLN A 34 19.29 19.52 10.40
N ILE A 35 18.36 19.01 9.60
CA ILE A 35 17.78 17.66 9.77
C ILE A 35 18.38 16.79 8.68
N ASP A 36 19.07 15.73 9.09
CA ASP A 36 19.75 14.83 8.16
C ASP A 36 18.79 13.83 7.53
N SER A 37 19.16 13.36 6.34
CA SER A 37 18.46 12.26 5.68
C SER A 37 18.48 11.01 6.57
N GLY A 38 17.35 10.27 6.58
CA GLY A 38 17.15 9.14 7.47
C GLY A 38 16.54 9.51 8.82
N TRP A 39 16.43 10.82 9.15
CA TRP A 39 15.73 11.26 10.35
C TRP A 39 14.24 11.07 10.23
N LEU A 40 13.54 10.97 11.36
CA LEU A 40 12.09 10.76 11.40
C LEU A 40 11.41 12.01 11.98
N ILE A 41 10.38 12.48 11.29
CA ILE A 41 9.48 13.54 11.77
C ILE A 41 8.21 12.87 12.29
N PRO A 42 7.96 12.86 13.61
CA PRO A 42 6.77 12.24 14.18
C PRO A 42 5.53 13.08 13.88
N ALA A 43 4.49 12.44 13.36
CA ALA A 43 3.26 13.10 12.95
C ALA A 43 2.01 12.29 13.31
N MET A 44 0.86 12.94 13.23
CA MET A 44 -0.44 12.35 13.50
C MET A 44 -1.45 12.79 12.45
N MET A 45 -2.27 11.85 11.96
CA MET A 45 -3.30 12.11 10.96
C MET A 45 -4.44 12.96 11.51
N ASP A 46 -4.78 14.04 10.80
CA ASP A 46 -5.96 14.88 11.11
C ASP A 46 -7.19 14.46 10.30
N SER A 47 -6.98 13.78 9.20
CA SER A 47 -8.05 13.30 8.33
C SER A 47 -8.09 11.78 8.31
N LYS A 48 -9.29 11.23 8.13
CA LYS A 48 -9.48 9.84 7.76
C LYS A 48 -9.00 9.64 6.32
N MET A 49 -8.35 8.52 6.03
CA MET A 49 -7.99 8.09 4.69
C MET A 49 -8.84 6.88 4.30
N VAL A 50 -9.35 6.88 3.07
CA VAL A 50 -10.04 5.73 2.45
C VAL A 50 -9.51 5.60 1.03
N SER A 51 -8.94 4.47 0.72
CA SER A 51 -8.22 4.25 -0.54
C SER A 51 -9.11 3.99 -1.76
N ASP A 52 -10.43 4.12 -1.64
CA ASP A 52 -11.35 3.94 -2.77
C ASP A 52 -11.12 4.99 -3.87
N LEU A 53 -10.72 6.19 -3.48
CA LEU A 53 -10.40 7.28 -4.39
C LEU A 53 -9.11 7.98 -3.95
N PRO A 54 -8.26 8.42 -4.89
CA PRO A 54 -7.08 9.21 -4.54
C PRO A 54 -7.52 10.55 -3.92
N GLY A 55 -6.73 11.05 -2.99
CA GLY A 55 -7.11 12.28 -2.30
C GLY A 55 -5.97 12.96 -1.56
N THR A 56 -6.28 14.16 -1.07
CA THR A 56 -5.36 14.94 -0.23
C THR A 56 -5.54 14.59 1.23
N LEU A 57 -4.44 14.43 1.95
CA LEU A 57 -4.40 14.18 3.37
C LEU A 57 -3.90 15.39 4.14
N ARG A 58 -4.36 15.48 5.37
CA ARG A 58 -3.89 16.46 6.35
C ARG A 58 -3.43 15.74 7.60
N ALA A 59 -2.32 16.21 8.14
CA ALA A 59 -1.75 15.76 9.39
C ALA A 59 -1.08 16.93 10.10
N HIS A 60 -0.61 16.70 11.31
CA HIS A 60 0.24 17.64 12.00
C HIS A 60 1.44 16.93 12.65
N VAL A 61 2.51 17.67 12.84
CA VAL A 61 3.70 17.22 13.57
C VAL A 61 3.32 17.07 15.04
N SER A 62 3.51 15.90 15.61
CA SER A 62 3.04 15.58 16.97
C SER A 62 3.98 16.05 18.06
N GLN A 63 5.27 16.23 17.76
CA GLN A 63 6.32 16.63 18.71
C GLN A 63 7.31 17.58 18.05
N ASN A 64 8.00 18.38 18.84
CA ASN A 64 9.06 19.22 18.33
C ASN A 64 10.17 18.36 17.72
N VAL A 65 10.61 18.73 16.51
CA VAL A 65 11.74 18.09 15.83
C VAL A 65 12.97 18.95 16.04
N MET A 66 13.97 18.33 16.63
CA MET A 66 15.26 18.98 16.94
C MET A 66 16.23 18.78 15.79
N ASP A 67 17.33 19.57 15.81
CA ASP A 67 18.46 19.35 14.92
C ASP A 67 19.06 17.95 15.12
N SER A 68 19.46 17.30 14.03
CA SER A 68 19.98 15.94 14.08
C SER A 68 21.40 15.84 14.65
N ALA A 69 22.16 16.92 14.62
CA ALA A 69 23.56 16.91 15.05
C ALA A 69 23.71 17.07 16.57
N THR A 70 22.96 17.97 17.20
CA THR A 70 23.14 18.31 18.61
C THR A 70 21.91 18.10 19.48
N GLY A 71 20.72 18.04 18.88
CA GLY A 71 19.44 17.90 19.59
C GLY A 71 19.11 19.10 20.49
N ARG A 72 19.63 20.29 20.18
CA ARG A 72 19.48 21.49 21.00
C ARG A 72 18.47 22.48 20.46
N PHE A 73 18.33 22.54 19.16
CA PHE A 73 17.55 23.56 18.49
C PHE A 73 16.27 22.96 17.93
N VAL A 74 15.13 23.54 18.27
CA VAL A 74 13.85 23.17 17.64
C VAL A 74 13.88 23.71 16.21
N LEU A 75 13.73 22.84 15.23
CA LEU A 75 13.67 23.21 13.81
C LEU A 75 12.25 23.15 13.27
N ILE A 76 11.47 22.14 13.69
CA ILE A 76 10.06 22.05 13.34
C ILE A 76 9.26 21.96 14.64
N PRO A 77 8.42 22.95 14.95
CA PRO A 77 7.60 22.92 16.16
C PRO A 77 6.46 21.92 16.02
N GLY A 78 6.09 21.28 17.12
CA GLY A 78 4.87 20.49 17.19
C GLY A 78 3.64 21.35 16.85
N GLY A 79 2.66 20.76 16.17
CA GLY A 79 1.49 21.46 15.65
C GLY A 79 1.66 22.04 14.25
N SER A 80 2.86 21.98 13.65
CA SER A 80 3.06 22.31 12.24
C SER A 80 2.20 21.39 11.37
N ARG A 81 1.55 21.95 10.35
CA ARG A 81 0.58 21.23 9.51
C ARG A 81 1.24 20.58 8.31
N LEU A 82 0.79 19.42 7.96
CA LEU A 82 1.24 18.63 6.84
C LEU A 82 0.13 18.49 5.81
N VAL A 83 0.50 18.66 4.55
CA VAL A 83 -0.36 18.39 3.39
C VAL A 83 0.34 17.39 2.50
N GLY A 84 -0.37 16.34 2.13
CA GLY A 84 0.14 15.27 1.29
C GLY A 84 -0.96 14.61 0.50
N HIS A 85 -0.62 13.57 -0.22
CA HIS A 85 -1.56 12.77 -1.00
C HIS A 85 -1.23 11.28 -0.88
N TYR A 86 -2.18 10.45 -1.27
CA TYR A 86 -2.04 9.01 -1.29
C TYR A 86 -2.53 8.44 -2.62
N ASP A 87 -2.00 7.29 -2.97
CA ASP A 87 -2.43 6.54 -4.15
C ASP A 87 -3.57 5.58 -3.77
N SER A 88 -4.57 5.48 -4.66
CA SER A 88 -5.70 4.58 -4.52
C SER A 88 -5.49 3.23 -5.22
N GLN A 89 -4.41 3.05 -5.97
CA GLN A 89 -4.13 1.80 -6.69
C GLN A 89 -3.59 0.73 -5.73
N ILE A 90 -4.51 0.00 -5.10
CA ILE A 90 -4.18 -1.06 -4.15
C ILE A 90 -4.37 -2.41 -4.81
N ALA A 91 -3.32 -3.24 -4.82
CA ALA A 91 -3.39 -4.61 -5.28
C ALA A 91 -4.05 -5.53 -4.23
N PHE A 92 -4.68 -6.60 -4.69
CA PHE A 92 -5.23 -7.61 -3.78
C PHE A 92 -4.12 -8.22 -2.92
N GLY A 93 -4.35 -8.28 -1.60
CA GLY A 93 -3.36 -8.72 -0.62
C GLY A 93 -2.43 -7.64 -0.10
N GLN A 94 -2.53 -6.39 -0.59
CA GLN A 94 -1.83 -5.25 -0.04
C GLN A 94 -2.57 -4.74 1.21
N GLU A 95 -1.83 -4.51 2.29
CA GLU A 95 -2.36 -4.03 3.58
C GLU A 95 -1.88 -2.62 3.92
N ARG A 96 -1.10 -2.00 3.03
CA ARG A 96 -0.47 -0.70 3.25
C ARG A 96 -0.75 0.23 2.08
N VAL A 97 -0.99 1.50 2.40
CA VAL A 97 -1.15 2.59 1.43
C VAL A 97 0.10 3.45 1.44
N LEU A 98 0.65 3.71 0.27
CA LEU A 98 1.73 4.68 0.13
C LEU A 98 1.16 6.09 0.30
N VAL A 99 1.68 6.79 1.28
CA VAL A 99 1.35 8.21 1.55
C VAL A 99 2.62 9.02 1.39
N VAL A 100 2.51 10.12 0.68
CA VAL A 100 3.61 11.06 0.47
C VAL A 100 3.20 12.47 0.92
N TRP A 101 4.15 13.18 1.50
CA TRP A 101 3.95 14.51 2.04
C TRP A 101 4.67 15.53 1.16
N ASP A 102 3.92 16.52 0.72
CA ASP A 102 4.38 17.51 -0.25
C ASP A 102 4.80 18.81 0.44
N LEU A 103 4.07 19.19 1.50
CA LEU A 103 4.22 20.50 2.11
C LEU A 103 4.09 20.43 3.63
N LEU A 104 4.99 21.11 4.32
CA LEU A 104 4.92 21.40 5.75
C LEU A 104 4.66 22.90 5.92
N LYS A 105 3.63 23.26 6.68
CA LYS A 105 3.28 24.63 7.05
C LYS A 105 3.57 24.87 8.52
N PHE A 106 4.38 25.86 8.79
CA PHE A 106 4.70 26.30 10.14
C PHE A 106 3.57 27.13 10.76
N PRO A 107 3.53 27.28 12.10
CA PRO A 107 2.53 28.11 12.76
C PRO A 107 2.59 29.61 12.39
N ASP A 108 3.75 30.11 11.99
CA ASP A 108 3.95 31.48 11.50
C ASP A 108 3.49 31.72 10.07
N GLY A 109 3.01 30.65 9.39
CA GLY A 109 2.58 30.69 8.01
C GLY A 109 3.69 30.44 6.97
N SER A 110 4.93 30.26 7.39
CA SER A 110 6.01 29.85 6.48
C SER A 110 5.80 28.41 6.00
N GLU A 111 6.36 28.10 4.85
CA GLU A 111 6.15 26.81 4.17
C GLU A 111 7.49 26.16 3.81
N LEU A 112 7.55 24.84 4.04
CA LEU A 112 8.67 23.99 3.64
C LEU A 112 8.18 22.91 2.67
N PRO A 113 8.60 22.92 1.40
CA PRO A 113 8.29 21.85 0.47
C PRO A 113 9.06 20.58 0.85
N LEU A 114 8.33 19.48 1.05
CA LEU A 114 8.89 18.18 1.42
C LEU A 114 9.19 17.29 0.20
N MET A 115 8.82 17.74 -1.00
CA MET A 115 9.10 17.07 -2.28
C MET A 115 8.71 15.59 -2.31
N GLY A 116 7.56 15.24 -1.74
CA GLY A 116 7.08 13.87 -1.74
C GLY A 116 7.81 12.95 -0.77
N MET A 117 8.12 13.40 0.42
CA MET A 117 8.65 12.52 1.49
C MET A 117 7.61 11.50 1.89
N GLN A 118 8.01 10.24 2.01
CA GLN A 118 7.08 9.15 2.29
C GLN A 118 6.78 9.04 3.78
N ALA A 119 5.52 8.66 4.06
CA ALA A 119 5.14 8.20 5.38
C ALA A 119 5.70 6.81 5.65
N VAL A 120 6.12 6.59 6.88
CA VAL A 120 6.47 5.29 7.43
C VAL A 120 5.66 5.07 8.71
N ASP A 121 5.38 3.84 9.04
CA ASP A 121 4.69 3.54 10.30
C ASP A 121 5.63 3.74 11.51
N GLN A 122 5.13 3.42 12.70
CA GLN A 122 5.93 3.54 13.92
C GLN A 122 7.10 2.57 13.97
N GLU A 123 7.05 1.49 13.19
CA GLU A 123 8.09 0.47 13.07
C GLU A 123 9.12 0.80 11.98
N GLY A 124 8.88 1.86 11.20
CA GLY A 124 9.74 2.30 10.11
C GLY A 124 9.44 1.67 8.76
N ALA A 125 8.40 0.86 8.64
CA ALA A 125 8.01 0.29 7.37
C ALA A 125 7.27 1.31 6.49
N ALA A 126 7.55 1.30 5.19
CA ALA A 126 6.98 2.26 4.24
C ALA A 126 5.45 2.13 4.12
N GLY A 127 4.78 3.27 4.02
CA GLY A 127 3.33 3.38 3.92
C GLY A 127 2.61 3.25 5.26
N LEU A 128 1.33 3.57 5.26
CA LEU A 128 0.46 3.48 6.43
C LEU A 128 -0.40 2.22 6.36
N THR A 129 -0.52 1.52 7.46
CA THR A 129 -1.46 0.41 7.63
C THR A 129 -2.85 0.94 7.99
N GLY A 130 -3.87 0.17 7.64
CA GLY A 130 -5.25 0.49 7.99
C GLY A 130 -6.13 -0.75 8.06
N ASP A 131 -7.39 -0.54 8.36
CA ASP A 131 -8.39 -1.61 8.34
C ASP A 131 -8.69 -1.98 6.87
N VAL A 132 -8.36 -3.21 6.48
CA VAL A 132 -8.55 -3.70 5.10
C VAL A 132 -9.95 -4.27 4.93
N ASN A 133 -10.75 -3.66 4.07
CA ASN A 133 -12.05 -4.18 3.69
C ASN A 133 -11.95 -4.93 2.34
N ASN A 134 -11.81 -6.23 2.41
CA ASN A 134 -11.71 -7.11 1.24
C ASN A 134 -13.08 -7.46 0.64
N HIS A 135 -14.19 -6.94 1.17
CA HIS A 135 -15.56 -7.27 0.75
C HIS A 135 -15.86 -8.77 0.71
N MET A 136 -15.03 -9.60 1.35
CA MET A 136 -15.11 -11.06 1.35
C MET A 136 -16.46 -11.58 1.83
N TRP A 137 -17.07 -10.90 2.80
CA TRP A 137 -18.39 -11.28 3.31
C TRP A 137 -19.49 -11.16 2.24
N THR A 138 -19.36 -10.19 1.33
CA THR A 138 -20.27 -10.04 0.18
C THR A 138 -20.10 -11.18 -0.81
N VAL A 139 -18.86 -11.59 -1.07
CA VAL A 139 -18.55 -12.75 -1.95
C VAL A 139 -19.07 -14.04 -1.34
N VAL A 140 -18.87 -14.26 -0.04
CA VAL A 140 -19.38 -15.46 0.68
C VAL A 140 -20.91 -15.51 0.63
N LYS A 141 -21.60 -14.41 0.92
CA LYS A 141 -23.07 -14.35 0.81
C LYS A 141 -23.56 -14.69 -0.60
N ALA A 142 -22.92 -14.13 -1.64
CA ALA A 142 -23.26 -14.41 -3.02
C ALA A 142 -23.03 -15.89 -3.37
N ALA A 143 -21.91 -16.48 -2.93
CA ALA A 143 -21.61 -17.89 -3.16
C ALA A 143 -22.61 -18.82 -2.48
N VAL A 144 -22.98 -18.54 -1.23
CA VAL A 144 -24.02 -19.31 -0.49
C VAL A 144 -25.37 -19.21 -1.19
N PHE A 145 -25.78 -18.00 -1.58
CA PHE A 145 -27.03 -17.79 -2.29
C PHE A 145 -27.09 -18.57 -3.61
N MET A 146 -26.02 -18.52 -4.40
CA MET A 146 -25.90 -19.27 -5.64
C MET A 146 -25.87 -20.78 -5.42
N SER A 147 -25.24 -21.24 -4.35
CA SER A 147 -25.24 -22.67 -3.96
C SER A 147 -26.66 -23.19 -3.70
N VAL A 148 -27.51 -22.42 -3.02
CA VAL A 148 -28.89 -22.77 -2.76
C VAL A 148 -29.72 -22.87 -4.06
N ILE A 149 -29.52 -21.91 -4.98
CA ILE A 149 -30.19 -21.92 -6.28
C ILE A 149 -29.78 -23.16 -7.10
N THR A 150 -28.45 -23.44 -7.13
CA THR A 150 -27.92 -24.58 -7.87
C THR A 150 -28.43 -25.92 -7.29
N ALA A 151 -28.44 -26.05 -5.96
CA ALA A 151 -28.99 -27.23 -5.28
C ALA A 151 -30.47 -27.39 -5.55
N GLY A 152 -31.25 -26.31 -5.51
CA GLY A 152 -32.68 -26.33 -5.86
C GLY A 152 -32.95 -26.77 -7.31
N ALA A 153 -32.14 -26.30 -8.25
CA ALA A 153 -32.21 -26.70 -9.65
C ALA A 153 -31.88 -28.19 -9.84
N GLN A 154 -30.90 -28.73 -9.09
CA GLN A 154 -30.53 -30.15 -9.15
C GLN A 154 -31.59 -31.05 -8.53
N LEU A 155 -32.22 -30.61 -7.44
CA LEU A 155 -33.31 -31.36 -6.82
C LEU A 155 -34.61 -31.40 -7.65
N SER A 156 -34.79 -30.40 -8.53
CA SER A 156 -35.91 -30.35 -9.45
C SER A 156 -35.69 -31.17 -10.75
N GLN A 157 -34.48 -31.70 -10.96
CA GLN A 157 -34.21 -32.64 -12.06
C GLN A 157 -34.82 -34.00 -11.70
N PRO A 158 -35.76 -34.53 -12.49
CA PRO A 158 -36.21 -35.90 -12.32
C PRO A 158 -35.00 -36.82 -12.51
N GLN A 159 -34.62 -37.55 -11.46
CA GLN A 159 -33.64 -38.63 -11.59
C GLN A 159 -34.15 -39.59 -12.68
N SER A 160 -33.49 -39.57 -13.83
CA SER A 160 -33.70 -40.61 -14.82
C SER A 160 -33.31 -41.93 -14.17
N ARG A 161 -34.29 -42.65 -13.64
CA ARG A 161 -34.12 -44.06 -13.28
C ARG A 161 -33.65 -44.74 -14.56
N GLN A 162 -32.50 -45.28 -14.50
CA GLN A 162 -31.91 -46.13 -15.51
C GLN A 162 -32.85 -47.33 -15.71
N SER A 163 -33.90 -47.13 -16.49
CA SER A 163 -34.77 -48.18 -16.93
C SER A 163 -34.28 -48.66 -18.29
N ASN A 164 -33.90 -49.88 -18.28
CA ASN A 164 -33.49 -50.76 -19.36
C ASN A 164 -34.14 -50.41 -20.72
N GLY A 165 -33.32 -49.89 -21.67
CA GLY A 165 -33.46 -50.24 -23.09
C GLY A 165 -34.55 -49.59 -23.94
N THR A 166 -34.88 -48.30 -23.78
CA THR A 166 -35.58 -47.54 -24.82
C THR A 166 -34.97 -46.16 -24.98
N ASN A 167 -34.56 -45.80 -26.20
CA ASN A 167 -34.08 -44.48 -26.60
C ASN A 167 -35.26 -43.46 -26.50
N GLN A 168 -35.59 -43.01 -25.31
CA GLN A 168 -36.49 -41.89 -25.15
C GLN A 168 -35.67 -40.60 -25.23
N ALA A 169 -36.02 -39.74 -26.19
CA ALA A 169 -35.49 -38.39 -26.27
C ALA A 169 -35.70 -37.65 -24.94
N PRO A 170 -34.73 -36.91 -24.44
CA PRO A 170 -34.85 -36.18 -23.17
C PRO A 170 -36.08 -35.27 -23.22
N SER A 171 -36.86 -35.27 -22.15
CA SER A 171 -38.06 -34.46 -22.07
C SER A 171 -37.71 -32.96 -22.12
N VAL A 172 -38.61 -32.14 -22.63
CA VAL A 172 -38.41 -30.69 -22.76
C VAL A 172 -38.06 -30.08 -21.39
N ASN A 173 -38.58 -30.62 -20.29
CA ASN A 173 -38.27 -30.17 -18.93
C ASN A 173 -36.83 -30.51 -18.51
N GLU A 174 -36.28 -31.65 -18.92
CA GLU A 174 -34.90 -32.05 -18.64
C GLU A 174 -33.89 -31.17 -19.41
N THR A 175 -34.18 -30.88 -20.69
CA THR A 175 -33.36 -29.97 -21.48
C THR A 175 -33.42 -28.54 -20.97
N MET A 176 -34.57 -28.06 -20.53
CA MET A 176 -34.67 -26.70 -19.92
C MET A 176 -33.94 -26.63 -18.57
N ALA A 177 -34.05 -27.64 -17.71
CA ALA A 177 -33.35 -27.67 -16.43
C ALA A 177 -31.80 -27.72 -16.61
N ALA A 178 -31.32 -28.51 -17.58
CA ALA A 178 -29.89 -28.57 -17.92
C ALA A 178 -29.38 -27.25 -18.47
N GLN A 179 -30.14 -26.58 -19.34
CA GLN A 179 -29.76 -25.27 -19.89
C GLN A 179 -29.78 -24.18 -18.84
N LEU A 180 -30.75 -24.16 -17.93
CA LEU A 180 -30.80 -23.26 -16.81
C LEU A 180 -29.59 -23.48 -15.87
N GLY A 181 -29.23 -24.72 -15.60
CA GLY A 181 -28.07 -25.08 -14.80
C GLY A 181 -26.75 -24.57 -15.42
N THR A 182 -26.58 -24.72 -16.72
CA THR A 182 -25.39 -24.23 -17.44
C THR A 182 -25.32 -22.70 -17.49
N GLN A 183 -26.45 -22.02 -17.72
CA GLN A 183 -26.53 -20.57 -17.71
C GLN A 183 -26.24 -19.98 -16.32
N LEU A 184 -26.83 -20.57 -15.28
CA LEU A 184 -26.56 -20.19 -13.89
C LEU A 184 -25.08 -20.41 -13.52
N GLY A 185 -24.49 -21.51 -13.98
CA GLY A 185 -23.06 -21.80 -13.81
C GLY A 185 -22.16 -20.71 -14.47
N GLN A 186 -22.50 -20.30 -15.69
CA GLN A 186 -21.78 -19.24 -16.40
C GLN A 186 -21.94 -17.86 -15.71
N VAL A 187 -23.16 -17.52 -15.29
CA VAL A 187 -23.42 -16.28 -14.54
C VAL A 187 -22.66 -16.28 -13.22
N SER A 188 -22.66 -17.41 -12.49
CA SER A 188 -21.86 -17.56 -11.27
C SER A 188 -20.37 -17.36 -11.51
N GLY A 189 -19.81 -18.00 -12.53
CA GLY A 189 -18.40 -17.86 -12.91
C GLY A 189 -18.04 -16.42 -13.24
N ASN A 190 -18.88 -15.73 -14.02
CA ASN A 190 -18.68 -14.33 -14.38
C ASN A 190 -18.81 -13.40 -13.15
N MET A 191 -19.74 -13.67 -12.25
CA MET A 191 -19.86 -12.93 -11.00
C MET A 191 -18.64 -13.11 -10.10
N ILE A 192 -18.18 -14.35 -9.90
CA ILE A 192 -16.98 -14.63 -9.10
C ILE A 192 -15.78 -13.89 -9.68
N ASN A 193 -15.54 -13.97 -10.99
CA ASN A 193 -14.46 -13.25 -11.64
C ASN A 193 -14.59 -11.73 -11.48
N LYS A 194 -15.79 -11.18 -11.52
CA LYS A 194 -16.04 -9.77 -11.28
C LYS A 194 -15.74 -9.36 -9.84
N TYR A 195 -16.13 -10.19 -8.86
CA TYR A 195 -15.87 -9.92 -7.44
C TYR A 195 -14.41 -10.09 -7.06
N LEU A 196 -13.68 -11.03 -7.69
CA LEU A 196 -12.24 -11.18 -7.49
C LEU A 196 -11.44 -9.98 -8.03
N ASN A 197 -12.01 -9.23 -8.97
CA ASN A 197 -11.40 -8.00 -9.50
C ASN A 197 -11.81 -6.73 -8.72
N ILE A 198 -12.62 -6.86 -7.65
CA ILE A 198 -12.92 -5.71 -6.80
C ILE A 198 -11.67 -5.39 -5.99
N GLN A 199 -11.17 -4.16 -6.17
CA GLN A 199 -10.02 -3.65 -5.44
C GLN A 199 -10.36 -3.56 -3.95
N PRO A 200 -9.50 -4.09 -3.05
CA PRO A 200 -9.71 -3.92 -1.62
C PRO A 200 -9.55 -2.45 -1.24
N SER A 201 -10.32 -1.99 -0.27
CA SER A 201 -10.15 -0.67 0.31
C SER A 201 -9.42 -0.74 1.65
N ILE A 202 -8.51 0.19 1.87
CA ILE A 202 -7.79 0.36 3.12
C ILE A 202 -8.23 1.65 3.77
N GLU A 203 -8.64 1.56 5.01
CA GLU A 203 -9.11 2.68 5.80
C GLU A 203 -8.18 2.96 6.97
N THR A 204 -7.58 4.16 7.01
CA THR A 204 -6.78 4.62 8.15
C THR A 204 -7.55 5.68 8.92
N LYS A 205 -7.63 5.52 10.24
CA LYS A 205 -8.40 6.39 11.12
C LYS A 205 -7.69 7.71 11.38
N GLN A 206 -8.47 8.75 11.65
CA GLN A 206 -7.97 9.98 12.23
C GLN A 206 -7.27 9.68 13.57
N GLY A 207 -6.19 10.40 13.88
CA GLY A 207 -5.40 10.20 15.09
C GLY A 207 -4.34 9.10 14.98
N THR A 208 -4.23 8.42 13.82
CA THR A 208 -3.17 7.44 13.58
C THR A 208 -1.81 8.13 13.60
N ARG A 209 -0.90 7.60 14.41
CA ARG A 209 0.48 8.09 14.53
C ARG A 209 1.34 7.44 13.48
N PHE A 210 2.23 8.23 12.89
CA PHE A 210 3.18 7.79 11.89
C PHE A 210 4.42 8.67 11.93
N ASN A 211 5.42 8.32 11.15
CA ASN A 211 6.61 9.12 10.97
C ASN A 211 6.77 9.48 9.49
N ILE A 212 7.45 10.59 9.23
CA ILE A 212 7.88 10.97 7.88
C ILE A 212 9.38 10.72 7.80
N LEU A 213 9.80 9.91 6.83
CA LEU A 213 11.20 9.65 6.58
C LEU A 213 11.81 10.80 5.79
N VAL A 214 12.76 11.50 6.39
CA VAL A 214 13.51 12.58 5.72
C VAL A 214 14.41 11.97 4.66
N LYS A 215 14.11 12.23 3.40
CA LYS A 215 14.84 11.66 2.26
C LYS A 215 16.12 12.42 1.93
N GLN A 216 16.13 13.72 2.15
CA GLN A 216 17.24 14.61 1.84
C GLN A 216 17.49 15.56 3.02
N ASN A 217 18.74 15.97 3.22
CA ASN A 217 19.09 16.90 4.28
C ASN A 217 18.31 18.21 4.11
N VAL A 218 17.63 18.62 5.17
CA VAL A 218 16.89 19.88 5.23
C VAL A 218 17.70 20.87 6.08
N VAL A 219 18.04 22.00 5.51
CA VAL A 219 18.83 23.06 6.17
C VAL A 219 17.90 24.24 6.45
N PHE A 220 17.95 24.74 7.68
CA PHE A 220 17.22 25.91 8.13
C PHE A 220 18.18 27.07 8.34
N ASP A 221 17.73 28.30 8.09
CA ASP A 221 18.51 29.49 8.29
C ASP A 221 18.66 29.83 9.77
N GLN A 222 17.64 29.55 10.56
CA GLN A 222 17.57 29.81 12.00
C GLN A 222 16.71 28.78 12.72
N PRO A 223 16.94 28.59 14.03
CA PRO A 223 16.04 27.73 14.82
C PRO A 223 14.67 28.37 14.98
N TRP A 224 13.65 27.53 15.19
CA TRP A 224 12.31 28.02 15.49
C TRP A 224 12.29 28.80 16.81
N SER A 225 11.71 29.99 16.80
CA SER A 225 11.44 30.78 17.99
C SER A 225 9.95 31.11 18.06
N TRP A 226 9.34 30.89 19.23
CA TRP A 226 7.97 31.33 19.48
C TRP A 226 7.97 32.84 19.67
N ASN A 227 7.40 33.59 18.74
CA ASN A 227 7.13 35.03 18.90
C ASN A 227 5.82 35.24 19.66
#